data_e9f7a768c28c67331eab741207936c52
#
_entry.id   e9f7a768c28c67331eab741207936c52
#
_cell.length_a   1.000
_cell.length_b   1.000
_cell.length_c   1.000
_cell.angle_alpha   90.00
_cell.angle_beta   90.00
_cell.angle_gamma   90.00
#
_symmetry.space_group_name_H-M   'P 1'
#
loop_
_entity.id
_entity.type
_entity.pdbx_description
1 polymer ?
#
loop_
_entity_poly.entity_id
_entity_poly.type
_entity_poly.pdbx_seq_one_letter_code
_entity_poly.pdbx_strand_id
1 'polypeptide(L)'
;GDWQASMRLPQGSLDPYPGAVAAADSNGKLRGRIRLLSCSVLFDPDDIVAPMLKFPLGSVRRLEALGGSADAFELVCARTVAIRPGGRDVDYTVDPDALKLGAWRFDLSHQPAGKVLEPLGQLIAIHQIKSTPERRSALETLRVAREDSAVFNRRNLTDPETESVCFEAPAAAICPLVREPGRLALTDRRIYFQPINDATGGCAARSHSLAGIWAVLRRRCALRQTGLEVFFKARGDAGDADEGTFLGPSVLLELRSESEREACVQAMFGALAATALRRGDGDDKAITGGAVAGSALLEGKIGWLEATTAAWRRGAVSNLDYLLYLNAAAGRGFNDLTQWPVMPWVLRDYRSETLNLDDPAVYRDLARPVGALDEERLATLRERMRQMKLAKMPPY
;
A
#
# COMPACT_ATOMS: atom_id res chain seq x y z
N GLY A 1 -8.30 12.86 -6.47
CA GLY A 1 -8.03 14.25 -6.09
C GLY A 1 -8.75 14.61 -4.82
N ASP A 2 -8.17 15.49 -4.07
CA ASP A 2 -8.69 16.00 -2.80
C ASP A 2 -8.54 17.53 -2.81
N TRP A 3 -9.63 18.27 -2.52
CA TRP A 3 -9.65 19.72 -2.56
C TRP A 3 -10.48 20.29 -1.41
N GLN A 4 -10.00 21.32 -0.79
CA GLN A 4 -10.81 22.09 0.18
C GLN A 4 -11.92 22.85 -0.53
N ALA A 5 -13.14 22.70 -0.03
CA ALA A 5 -14.33 23.32 -0.60
C ALA A 5 -15.39 23.61 0.45
N SER A 6 -16.29 24.51 0.13
CA SER A 6 -17.57 24.62 0.82
C SER A 6 -18.69 24.16 -0.09
N MET A 7 -19.65 23.44 0.48
CA MET A 7 -20.84 22.97 -0.22
C MET A 7 -22.05 23.72 0.27
N ARG A 8 -22.89 24.17 -0.65
CA ARG A 8 -24.19 24.78 -0.32
C ARG A 8 -25.26 23.73 -0.42
N LEU A 9 -26.06 23.60 0.66
CA LEU A 9 -27.23 22.71 0.68
C LEU A 9 -28.28 23.15 -0.35
N PRO A 10 -28.99 22.21 -1.03
CA PRO A 10 -30.05 22.54 -1.96
C PRO A 10 -31.16 23.38 -1.30
N GLN A 11 -31.59 24.45 -1.96
CA GLN A 11 -32.69 25.27 -1.45
C GLN A 11 -33.99 24.49 -1.53
N GLY A 12 -34.78 24.47 -0.42
CA GLY A 12 -36.09 23.87 -0.37
C GLY A 12 -36.17 22.44 0.16
N SER A 13 -35.11 21.85 0.57
CA SER A 13 -35.13 20.60 1.33
C SER A 13 -35.33 20.90 2.81
N LEU A 14 -36.50 20.57 3.35
CA LEU A 14 -36.71 20.41 4.80
C LEU A 14 -35.71 19.37 5.28
N ASP A 15 -34.67 19.83 5.96
CA ASP A 15 -33.57 19.09 6.58
C ASP A 15 -33.44 17.61 6.16
N PRO A 16 -32.91 17.32 4.96
CA PRO A 16 -32.74 15.93 4.53
C PRO A 16 -31.63 15.22 5.33
N TYR A 17 -30.83 15.98 6.09
CA TYR A 17 -29.73 15.48 6.90
C TYR A 17 -29.72 16.11 8.28
N PRO A 18 -30.40 15.52 9.31
CA PRO A 18 -30.27 15.96 10.68
C PRO A 18 -28.79 16.04 11.07
N GLY A 19 -28.33 17.23 11.40
CA GLY A 19 -26.94 17.52 11.70
C GLY A 19 -26.18 18.30 10.61
N ALA A 20 -26.52 18.21 9.32
CA ALA A 20 -25.86 19.00 8.28
C ALA A 20 -26.27 20.49 8.34
N VAL A 21 -27.51 20.79 8.69
CA VAL A 21 -28.01 22.15 8.89
C VAL A 21 -27.43 22.76 10.15
N ALA A 22 -27.25 21.97 11.20
CA ALA A 22 -26.62 22.42 12.44
C ALA A 22 -25.13 22.75 12.29
N ALA A 23 -24.45 22.07 11.34
CA ALA A 23 -23.04 22.25 11.05
C ALA A 23 -22.78 23.33 9.96
N ALA A 24 -23.84 23.78 9.26
CA ALA A 24 -23.71 24.82 8.24
C ALA A 24 -23.56 26.22 8.87
N ASP A 25 -22.77 27.06 8.19
CA ASP A 25 -22.63 28.46 8.61
C ASP A 25 -23.94 29.26 8.41
N SER A 26 -23.95 30.53 8.85
CA SER A 26 -25.10 31.44 8.71
C SER A 26 -25.60 31.62 7.26
N ASN A 27 -24.81 31.23 6.27
CA ASN A 27 -25.14 31.32 4.86
C ASN A 27 -25.57 29.95 4.26
N GLY A 28 -25.77 28.93 5.11
CA GLY A 28 -26.12 27.57 4.70
C GLY A 28 -24.99 26.83 3.97
N LYS A 29 -23.73 27.22 4.19
CA LYS A 29 -22.55 26.56 3.63
C LYS A 29 -21.92 25.62 4.64
N LEU A 30 -21.64 24.40 4.19
CA LEU A 30 -20.90 23.38 4.92
C LEU A 30 -19.46 23.37 4.40
N ARG A 31 -18.47 23.59 5.27
CA ARG A 31 -17.05 23.48 4.92
C ARG A 31 -16.59 22.05 4.96
N GLY A 32 -15.64 21.69 4.10
CA GLY A 32 -15.11 20.33 4.04
C GLY A 32 -14.18 20.11 2.86
N ARG A 33 -14.05 18.87 2.49
CA ARG A 33 -13.19 18.42 1.39
C ARG A 33 -13.99 17.65 0.34
N ILE A 34 -13.71 17.92 -0.93
CA ILE A 34 -14.18 17.10 -2.05
C ILE A 34 -13.10 16.09 -2.38
N ARG A 35 -13.48 14.82 -2.41
CA ARG A 35 -12.62 13.72 -2.86
C ARG A 35 -13.20 13.08 -4.11
N LEU A 36 -12.41 13.05 -5.18
CA LEU A 36 -12.77 12.42 -6.43
C LEU A 36 -12.22 11.00 -6.47
N LEU A 37 -13.11 10.04 -6.47
CA LEU A 37 -12.83 8.60 -6.55
C LEU A 37 -13.20 8.08 -7.95
N SER A 38 -12.77 6.85 -8.26
CA SER A 38 -13.06 6.21 -9.56
C SER A 38 -14.54 5.96 -9.84
N CYS A 39 -15.40 5.90 -8.80
CA CYS A 39 -16.82 5.60 -8.93
C CYS A 39 -17.76 6.64 -8.29
N SER A 40 -17.25 7.61 -7.57
CA SER A 40 -18.05 8.60 -6.84
C SER A 40 -17.25 9.86 -6.53
N VAL A 41 -17.96 10.94 -6.30
CA VAL A 41 -17.45 12.10 -5.55
C VAL A 41 -17.86 11.93 -4.10
N LEU A 42 -16.96 12.23 -3.17
CA LEU A 42 -17.26 12.32 -1.74
C LEU A 42 -17.09 13.77 -1.30
N PHE A 43 -18.02 14.26 -0.50
CA PHE A 43 -17.85 15.45 0.28
C PHE A 43 -17.73 15.06 1.75
N ASP A 44 -16.59 15.37 2.35
CA ASP A 44 -16.21 15.06 3.72
C ASP A 44 -16.23 16.36 4.52
N PRO A 45 -17.25 16.59 5.37
CA PRO A 45 -17.35 17.82 6.17
C PRO A 45 -16.21 17.93 7.19
N ASP A 46 -15.78 19.17 7.47
CA ASP A 46 -14.84 19.46 8.56
C ASP A 46 -15.48 19.19 9.95
N ASP A 47 -16.80 19.29 10.04
CA ASP A 47 -17.55 18.93 11.25
C ASP A 47 -17.81 17.41 11.27
N ILE A 48 -17.24 16.72 12.25
CA ILE A 48 -17.36 15.29 12.44
C ILE A 48 -18.80 14.79 12.70
N VAL A 49 -19.70 15.68 13.13
CA VAL A 49 -21.12 15.33 13.38
C VAL A 49 -21.93 15.33 12.08
N ALA A 50 -21.49 16.11 11.09
CA ALA A 50 -22.14 16.16 9.80
C ALA A 50 -21.91 14.88 8.97
N PRO A 51 -22.94 14.39 8.25
CA PRO A 51 -22.77 13.19 7.41
C PRO A 51 -21.85 13.45 6.23
N MET A 52 -20.99 12.51 5.92
CA MET A 52 -20.25 12.48 4.66
C MET A 52 -21.21 12.21 3.50
N LEU A 53 -21.13 12.99 2.43
CA LEU A 53 -22.01 12.83 1.26
C LEU A 53 -21.29 12.15 0.10
N LYS A 54 -21.91 11.12 -0.44
CA LYS A 54 -21.39 10.38 -1.60
C LYS A 54 -22.29 10.59 -2.80
N PHE A 55 -21.72 11.01 -3.91
CA PHE A 55 -22.35 11.25 -5.21
C PHE A 55 -21.87 10.20 -6.20
N PRO A 56 -22.62 9.11 -6.44
CA PRO A 56 -22.22 8.09 -7.40
C PRO A 56 -22.15 8.66 -8.81
N LEU A 57 -21.01 8.48 -9.52
CA LEU A 57 -20.79 9.05 -10.86
C LEU A 57 -21.82 8.59 -11.89
N GLY A 58 -22.32 7.36 -11.79
CA GLY A 58 -23.40 6.85 -12.63
C GLY A 58 -24.75 7.53 -12.41
N SER A 59 -24.91 8.30 -11.33
CA SER A 59 -26.16 9.05 -11.04
C SER A 59 -26.06 10.52 -11.42
N VAL A 60 -24.92 11.00 -11.88
CA VAL A 60 -24.73 12.40 -12.29
C VAL A 60 -25.49 12.66 -13.58
N ARG A 61 -26.28 13.73 -13.57
CA ARG A 61 -27.10 14.19 -14.70
C ARG A 61 -26.51 15.42 -15.39
N ARG A 62 -25.90 16.31 -14.58
CA ARG A 62 -25.35 17.56 -15.09
C ARG A 62 -24.15 17.98 -14.24
N LEU A 63 -23.14 18.53 -14.88
CA LEU A 63 -21.96 19.12 -14.27
C LEU A 63 -21.66 20.42 -15.01
N GLU A 64 -21.71 21.54 -14.32
CA GLU A 64 -21.51 22.86 -14.94
C GLU A 64 -20.68 23.77 -14.07
N ALA A 65 -19.80 24.58 -14.69
CA ALA A 65 -19.19 25.72 -14.03
C ALA A 65 -20.25 26.80 -13.81
N LEU A 66 -20.24 27.44 -12.65
CA LEU A 66 -21.16 28.54 -12.36
C LEU A 66 -20.63 29.85 -12.95
N GLY A 67 -21.41 30.44 -13.86
CA GLY A 67 -21.10 31.76 -14.43
C GLY A 67 -20.97 32.81 -13.31
N GLY A 68 -19.87 33.57 -13.32
CA GLY A 68 -19.59 34.62 -12.36
C GLY A 68 -18.64 34.24 -11.23
N SER A 69 -18.23 32.99 -11.09
CA SER A 69 -17.19 32.54 -10.14
C SER A 69 -16.25 31.55 -10.82
N ALA A 70 -14.98 31.84 -10.85
CA ALA A 70 -13.95 30.93 -11.38
C ALA A 70 -13.78 29.65 -10.54
N ASP A 71 -14.26 29.69 -9.30
CA ASP A 71 -13.97 28.67 -8.27
C ASP A 71 -15.21 27.81 -7.93
N ALA A 72 -16.37 28.07 -8.58
CA ALA A 72 -17.63 27.39 -8.24
C ALA A 72 -18.15 26.53 -9.39
N PHE A 73 -18.77 25.38 -9.00
CA PHE A 73 -19.45 24.51 -9.92
C PHE A 73 -20.70 23.88 -9.32
N GLU A 74 -21.60 23.41 -10.15
CA GLU A 74 -22.81 22.71 -9.80
C GLU A 74 -22.79 21.27 -10.29
N LEU A 75 -23.16 20.35 -9.40
CA LEU A 75 -23.30 18.94 -9.67
C LEU A 75 -24.76 18.51 -9.44
N VAL A 76 -25.44 18.07 -10.46
CA VAL A 76 -26.81 17.56 -10.38
C VAL A 76 -26.78 16.04 -10.41
N CYS A 77 -27.25 15.40 -9.32
CA CYS A 77 -27.28 13.95 -9.18
C CYS A 77 -28.71 13.44 -8.99
N ALA A 78 -29.01 12.31 -9.63
CA ALA A 78 -30.27 11.60 -9.44
C ALA A 78 -30.33 10.86 -8.10
N ARG A 79 -29.17 10.59 -7.49
CA ARG A 79 -29.04 9.88 -6.21
C ARG A 79 -27.83 10.42 -5.46
N THR A 80 -28.01 10.73 -4.20
CA THR A 80 -26.95 11.06 -3.25
C THR A 80 -27.07 10.11 -2.06
N VAL A 81 -25.96 9.73 -1.45
CA VAL A 81 -25.92 8.83 -0.28
C VAL A 81 -25.27 9.57 0.87
N ALA A 82 -25.97 9.66 2.00
CA ALA A 82 -25.38 10.13 3.24
C ALA A 82 -24.75 8.97 4.02
N ILE A 83 -23.51 9.16 4.44
CA ILE A 83 -22.77 8.21 5.27
C ILE A 83 -22.62 8.89 6.63
N ARG A 84 -23.27 8.35 7.65
CA ARG A 84 -23.25 8.92 9.02
C ARG A 84 -22.28 8.14 9.88
N PRO A 85 -21.59 8.80 10.84
CA PRO A 85 -20.86 8.09 11.88
C PRO A 85 -21.82 7.13 12.61
N GLY A 86 -21.43 5.89 12.77
CA GLY A 86 -22.20 4.87 13.49
C GLY A 86 -22.14 5.10 15.00
N GLY A 87 -23.08 4.44 15.74
CA GLY A 87 -22.97 4.31 17.18
C GLY A 87 -21.76 3.45 17.60
N ARG A 88 -21.66 3.14 18.90
CA ARG A 88 -20.49 2.47 19.50
C ARG A 88 -20.04 1.17 18.80
N ASP A 89 -20.94 0.48 18.07
CA ASP A 89 -20.67 -0.82 17.48
C ASP A 89 -20.66 -0.80 15.93
N VAL A 90 -20.89 0.33 15.29
CA VAL A 90 -20.91 0.47 13.82
C VAL A 90 -20.21 1.77 13.42
N ASP A 91 -19.15 1.67 12.63
CA ASP A 91 -18.36 2.82 12.22
C ASP A 91 -19.14 3.80 11.34
N TYR A 92 -20.03 3.28 10.45
CA TYR A 92 -20.85 4.10 9.55
C TYR A 92 -22.20 3.46 9.25
N THR A 93 -23.24 4.30 9.15
CA THR A 93 -24.56 3.91 8.65
C THR A 93 -24.83 4.61 7.32
N VAL A 94 -25.37 3.87 6.35
CA VAL A 94 -25.78 4.41 5.05
C VAL A 94 -27.30 4.63 5.08
N ASP A 95 -27.72 5.87 4.83
CA ASP A 95 -29.14 6.20 4.71
C ASP A 95 -29.63 5.83 3.28
N PRO A 96 -30.50 4.83 3.13
CA PRO A 96 -30.99 4.40 1.82
C PRO A 96 -31.97 5.40 1.18
N ASP A 97 -32.64 6.24 1.98
CA ASP A 97 -33.63 7.22 1.53
C ASP A 97 -33.02 8.60 1.24
N ALA A 98 -31.72 8.73 1.35
CA ALA A 98 -31.00 9.93 1.09
C ALA A 98 -31.16 10.40 -0.36
N LEU A 99 -32.02 11.33 -0.53
CA LEU A 99 -32.25 12.28 -1.60
C LEU A 99 -32.39 11.78 -3.04
N LYS A 100 -33.58 12.05 -3.49
CA LYS A 100 -33.99 12.19 -4.89
C LYS A 100 -33.35 13.47 -5.46
N LEU A 101 -33.16 13.53 -6.75
CA LEU A 101 -32.60 14.59 -7.57
C LEU A 101 -32.25 15.90 -6.84
N GLY A 102 -30.97 16.18 -6.66
CA GLY A 102 -30.46 17.40 -6.01
C GLY A 102 -29.45 18.11 -6.88
N ALA A 103 -29.47 19.44 -6.86
CA ALA A 103 -28.45 20.31 -7.39
C ALA A 103 -27.53 20.76 -6.26
N TRP A 104 -26.26 20.41 -6.35
CA TRP A 104 -25.28 20.64 -5.31
C TRP A 104 -24.24 21.64 -5.80
N ARG A 105 -24.15 22.77 -5.13
CA ARG A 105 -23.18 23.79 -5.44
C ARG A 105 -21.94 23.63 -4.55
N PHE A 106 -20.77 23.66 -5.19
CA PHE A 106 -19.48 23.61 -4.55
C PHE A 106 -18.69 24.87 -4.87
N ASP A 107 -18.12 25.50 -3.86
CA ASP A 107 -17.21 26.62 -3.98
C ASP A 107 -15.82 26.16 -3.48
N LEU A 108 -14.82 26.12 -4.33
CA LEU A 108 -13.45 25.69 -4.00
C LEU A 108 -12.69 26.80 -3.28
N SER A 109 -11.87 26.46 -2.28
CA SER A 109 -11.26 27.49 -1.43
C SER A 109 -9.97 28.07 -1.98
N HIS A 110 -9.25 27.44 -2.88
CA HIS A 110 -7.92 27.93 -3.32
C HIS A 110 -7.56 27.54 -4.74
N GLN A 111 -8.51 27.06 -5.52
CA GLN A 111 -8.24 26.54 -6.85
C GLN A 111 -9.42 26.79 -7.80
N PRO A 112 -9.14 27.04 -9.10
CA PRO A 112 -10.20 27.21 -10.08
C PRO A 112 -10.96 25.90 -10.29
N ALA A 113 -12.28 26.00 -10.48
CA ALA A 113 -13.18 24.87 -10.69
C ALA A 113 -12.76 23.97 -11.86
N GLY A 114 -12.08 24.49 -12.87
CA GLY A 114 -11.58 23.72 -14.02
C GLY A 114 -10.69 22.55 -13.62
N LYS A 115 -9.91 22.67 -12.54
CA LYS A 115 -9.05 21.57 -12.06
C LYS A 115 -9.84 20.37 -11.50
N VAL A 116 -11.08 20.59 -11.11
CA VAL A 116 -11.99 19.51 -10.65
C VAL A 116 -12.90 19.08 -11.80
N LEU A 117 -13.41 20.04 -12.56
CA LEU A 117 -14.37 19.78 -13.64
C LEU A 117 -13.82 18.88 -14.74
N GLU A 118 -12.57 19.10 -15.14
CA GLU A 118 -11.94 18.31 -16.20
C GLU A 118 -11.84 16.81 -15.82
N PRO A 119 -11.18 16.40 -14.72
CA PRO A 119 -11.09 14.99 -14.36
C PRO A 119 -12.45 14.41 -13.96
N LEU A 120 -13.35 15.19 -13.36
CA LEU A 120 -14.69 14.75 -13.02
C LEU A 120 -15.52 14.50 -14.27
N GLY A 121 -15.45 15.38 -15.29
CA GLY A 121 -16.12 15.19 -16.58
C GLY A 121 -15.66 13.94 -17.30
N GLN A 122 -14.35 13.66 -17.31
CA GLN A 122 -13.79 12.43 -17.88
C GLN A 122 -14.34 11.19 -17.18
N LEU A 123 -14.38 11.17 -15.86
CA LEU A 123 -14.91 10.05 -15.10
C LEU A 123 -16.42 9.85 -15.31
N ILE A 124 -17.19 10.93 -15.36
CA ILE A 124 -18.63 10.87 -15.67
C ILE A 124 -18.86 10.25 -17.05
N ALA A 125 -18.14 10.70 -18.08
CA ALA A 125 -18.21 10.16 -19.43
C ALA A 125 -17.92 8.64 -19.46
N ILE A 126 -16.89 8.20 -18.73
CA ILE A 126 -16.56 6.78 -18.61
C ILE A 126 -17.70 6.00 -17.92
N HIS A 127 -18.34 6.59 -16.90
CA HIS A 127 -19.47 5.94 -16.20
C HIS A 127 -20.75 5.87 -17.04
N GLN A 128 -20.86 6.65 -18.11
CA GLN A 128 -21.97 6.57 -19.08
C GLN A 128 -21.80 5.40 -20.07
N ILE A 129 -20.61 4.80 -20.17
CA ILE A 129 -20.37 3.60 -20.98
C ILE A 129 -21.17 2.44 -20.41
N LYS A 130 -22.08 1.88 -21.21
CA LYS A 130 -22.99 0.78 -20.81
C LYS A 130 -22.24 -0.54 -20.59
N SER A 131 -21.25 -0.81 -21.43
CA SER A 131 -20.44 -2.04 -21.38
C SER A 131 -19.49 -2.02 -20.16
N THR A 132 -19.66 -2.97 -19.25
CA THR A 132 -18.82 -3.08 -18.06
C THR A 132 -17.34 -3.35 -18.37
N PRO A 133 -16.98 -4.24 -19.32
CA PRO A 133 -15.57 -4.43 -19.68
C PRO A 133 -14.93 -3.17 -20.31
N GLU A 134 -15.65 -2.47 -21.21
CA GLU A 134 -15.17 -1.24 -21.84
C GLU A 134 -14.99 -0.13 -20.80
N ARG A 135 -15.95 0.04 -19.88
CA ARG A 135 -15.84 1.00 -18.78
C ARG A 135 -14.62 0.70 -17.89
N ARG A 136 -14.37 -0.57 -17.58
CA ARG A 136 -13.17 -0.97 -16.79
C ARG A 136 -11.88 -0.65 -17.53
N SER A 137 -11.83 -0.94 -18.83
CA SER A 137 -10.68 -0.62 -19.66
C SER A 137 -10.42 0.89 -19.74
N ALA A 138 -11.47 1.69 -19.91
CA ALA A 138 -11.35 3.15 -19.94
C ALA A 138 -10.88 3.74 -18.61
N LEU A 139 -11.38 3.22 -17.47
CA LEU A 139 -10.90 3.62 -16.14
C LEU A 139 -9.42 3.28 -15.95
N GLU A 140 -9.01 2.11 -16.39
CA GLU A 140 -7.61 1.69 -16.30
C GLU A 140 -6.70 2.56 -17.19
N THR A 141 -7.13 2.88 -18.40
CA THR A 141 -6.41 3.81 -19.29
C THR A 141 -6.26 5.19 -18.65
N LEU A 142 -7.32 5.72 -18.05
CA LEU A 142 -7.26 7.02 -17.36
C LEU A 142 -6.31 6.96 -16.14
N ARG A 143 -6.34 5.86 -15.39
CA ARG A 143 -5.44 5.63 -14.26
C ARG A 143 -3.98 5.64 -14.70
N VAL A 144 -3.66 4.87 -15.74
CA VAL A 144 -2.31 4.78 -16.30
C VAL A 144 -1.85 6.15 -16.80
N ALA A 145 -2.67 6.85 -17.57
CA ALA A 145 -2.33 8.19 -18.09
C ALA A 145 -2.03 9.18 -16.96
N ARG A 146 -2.78 9.10 -15.85
CA ARG A 146 -2.53 9.95 -14.68
C ARG A 146 -1.22 9.57 -13.95
N GLU A 147 -0.95 8.29 -13.81
CA GLU A 147 0.33 7.81 -13.25
C GLU A 147 1.51 8.23 -14.14
N ASP A 148 1.32 8.27 -15.45
CA ASP A 148 2.34 8.69 -16.43
C ASP A 148 2.64 10.19 -16.38
N SER A 149 1.60 10.99 -16.22
CA SER A 149 1.74 12.46 -16.18
C SER A 149 2.31 12.97 -14.87
N ALA A 150 2.34 12.15 -13.82
CA ALA A 150 2.92 12.54 -12.54
C ALA A 150 4.44 12.70 -12.68
N VAL A 151 4.98 13.78 -12.11
CA VAL A 151 6.40 14.10 -12.06
C VAL A 151 6.83 14.22 -10.61
N PHE A 152 8.04 13.78 -10.29
CA PHE A 152 8.60 13.96 -8.96
C PHE A 152 8.86 15.44 -8.69
N ASN A 153 8.31 15.95 -7.58
CA ASN A 153 8.53 17.33 -7.18
C ASN A 153 9.90 17.46 -6.48
N ARG A 154 10.85 18.09 -7.14
CA ARG A 154 12.21 18.27 -6.64
C ARG A 154 12.30 19.08 -5.35
N ARG A 155 11.25 19.83 -4.97
CA ARG A 155 11.17 20.51 -3.66
C ARG A 155 11.06 19.53 -2.48
N ASN A 156 10.72 18.28 -2.77
CA ASN A 156 10.68 17.21 -1.77
C ASN A 156 12.06 16.58 -1.49
N LEU A 157 13.11 16.98 -2.22
CA LEU A 157 14.46 16.56 -1.90
C LEU A 157 14.85 17.10 -0.52
N THR A 158 15.52 16.28 0.27
CA THR A 158 16.00 16.69 1.60
C THR A 158 17.12 17.73 1.50
N ASP A 159 17.95 17.61 0.48
CA ASP A 159 19.05 18.50 0.19
C ASP A 159 19.09 18.83 -1.32
N PRO A 160 18.20 19.76 -1.78
CA PRO A 160 18.05 20.04 -3.20
C PRO A 160 19.31 20.55 -3.91
N GLU A 161 20.26 21.14 -3.16
CA GLU A 161 21.49 21.71 -3.70
C GLU A 161 22.57 20.66 -3.97
N THR A 162 22.56 19.56 -3.21
CA THR A 162 23.64 18.56 -3.26
C THR A 162 23.17 17.20 -3.78
N GLU A 163 21.86 16.90 -3.76
CA GLU A 163 21.32 15.65 -4.27
C GLU A 163 21.02 15.73 -5.76
N SER A 164 21.51 14.76 -6.52
CA SER A 164 21.20 14.60 -7.93
C SER A 164 20.31 13.38 -8.17
N VAL A 165 19.20 13.57 -8.88
CA VAL A 165 18.29 12.48 -9.27
C VAL A 165 18.95 11.68 -10.39
N CYS A 166 19.21 10.39 -10.14
CA CYS A 166 19.82 9.47 -11.10
C CYS A 166 18.81 8.51 -11.75
N PHE A 167 17.63 8.33 -11.14
CA PHE A 167 16.55 7.51 -11.69
C PHE A 167 15.20 8.05 -11.23
N GLU A 168 14.23 8.05 -12.12
CA GLU A 168 12.84 8.41 -11.83
C GLU A 168 11.90 7.53 -12.64
N ALA A 169 10.87 6.97 -12.00
CA ALA A 169 9.86 6.16 -12.66
C ALA A 169 8.51 6.22 -11.94
N PRO A 170 7.40 5.97 -12.66
CA PRO A 170 6.13 5.66 -12.01
C PRO A 170 6.28 4.35 -11.24
N ALA A 171 5.77 4.33 -10.02
CA ALA A 171 5.77 3.14 -9.19
C ALA A 171 4.55 3.12 -8.28
N ALA A 172 4.24 1.97 -7.69
CA ALA A 172 3.28 1.92 -6.60
C ALA A 172 3.95 1.34 -5.35
N ALA A 173 3.72 1.94 -4.20
CA ALA A 173 4.07 1.33 -2.93
C ALA A 173 2.98 0.32 -2.55
N ILE A 174 3.40 -0.90 -2.24
CA ILE A 174 2.50 -1.97 -1.81
C ILE A 174 2.55 -2.04 -0.30
N CYS A 175 1.40 -1.83 0.32
CA CYS A 175 1.15 -2.04 1.74
C CYS A 175 0.11 -3.14 1.90
N PRO A 176 -0.05 -3.77 3.09
CA PRO A 176 -0.91 -4.93 3.26
C PRO A 176 -2.32 -4.80 2.68
N LEU A 177 -2.94 -3.63 2.80
CA LEU A 177 -4.31 -3.39 2.36
C LEU A 177 -4.42 -2.38 1.20
N VAL A 178 -3.33 -1.74 0.81
CA VAL A 178 -3.35 -0.61 -0.13
C VAL A 178 -2.23 -0.72 -1.15
N ARG A 179 -2.59 -0.54 -2.42
CA ARG A 179 -1.66 -0.22 -3.49
C ARG A 179 -1.70 1.30 -3.70
N GLU A 180 -0.64 1.97 -3.33
CA GLU A 180 -0.53 3.43 -3.40
C GLU A 180 0.28 3.84 -4.63
N PRO A 181 -0.36 4.39 -5.68
CA PRO A 181 0.36 4.84 -6.86
C PRO A 181 1.15 6.10 -6.54
N GLY A 182 2.34 6.21 -7.13
CA GLY A 182 3.26 7.30 -6.85
C GLY A 182 4.36 7.43 -7.86
N ARG A 183 5.33 8.24 -7.50
CA ARG A 183 6.56 8.46 -8.23
C ARG A 183 7.74 8.03 -7.37
N LEU A 184 8.53 7.14 -7.90
CA LEU A 184 9.81 6.75 -7.34
C LEU A 184 10.88 7.66 -7.90
N ALA A 185 11.70 8.25 -7.04
CA ALA A 185 12.91 8.94 -7.42
C ALA A 185 14.09 8.40 -6.61
N LEU A 186 15.19 8.14 -7.26
CA LEU A 186 16.44 7.73 -6.68
C LEU A 186 17.46 8.85 -6.90
N THR A 187 18.07 9.29 -5.82
CA THR A 187 19.21 10.20 -5.87
C THR A 187 20.50 9.45 -5.57
N ASP A 188 21.60 10.15 -5.65
CA ASP A 188 22.91 9.64 -5.24
C ASP A 188 23.04 9.41 -3.70
N ARG A 189 22.00 9.75 -2.91
CA ARG A 189 22.00 9.64 -1.45
C ARG A 189 20.78 8.98 -0.85
N ARG A 190 19.60 9.09 -1.53
CA ARG A 190 18.31 8.67 -0.97
C ARG A 190 17.42 8.04 -2.02
N ILE A 191 16.51 7.20 -1.55
CA ILE A 191 15.34 6.75 -2.30
C ILE A 191 14.12 7.53 -1.81
N TYR A 192 13.32 8.05 -2.73
CA TYR A 192 12.10 8.81 -2.47
C TYR A 192 10.90 8.13 -3.11
N PHE A 193 9.80 8.13 -2.40
CA PHE A 193 8.51 7.77 -2.95
C PHE A 193 7.51 8.90 -2.69
N GLN A 194 6.99 9.49 -3.77
CA GLN A 194 6.00 10.56 -3.75
C GLN A 194 4.65 10.00 -4.18
N PRO A 195 3.64 9.89 -3.29
CA PRO A 195 2.28 9.49 -3.66
C PRO A 195 1.65 10.46 -4.66
N ILE A 196 0.87 9.95 -5.62
CA ILE A 196 0.09 10.80 -6.54
C ILE A 196 -1.13 11.37 -5.82
N ASN A 197 -1.74 10.57 -4.93
CA ASN A 197 -2.91 10.96 -4.17
C ASN A 197 -2.49 11.29 -2.75
N ASP A 198 -2.32 12.57 -2.48
CA ASP A 198 -2.14 13.02 -1.11
C ASP A 198 -3.51 13.41 -0.53
N ALA A 199 -4.03 12.57 0.36
CA ALA A 199 -5.26 12.84 1.09
C ALA A 199 -5.08 13.91 2.18
N THR A 200 -3.84 14.27 2.51
CA THR A 200 -3.53 15.16 3.64
C THR A 200 -3.11 16.56 3.21
N GLY A 201 -2.94 16.80 1.90
CA GLY A 201 -2.64 18.15 1.35
C GLY A 201 -1.21 18.63 1.57
N GLY A 202 -0.34 17.77 2.08
CA GLY A 202 1.07 18.08 2.28
C GLY A 202 1.96 16.93 1.84
N CYS A 203 2.04 16.68 0.53
CA CYS A 203 2.80 15.57 -0.07
C CYS A 203 4.25 15.49 0.41
N ALA A 204 4.45 15.07 1.64
CA ALA A 204 5.75 14.68 2.10
C ALA A 204 6.14 13.39 1.38
N ALA A 205 7.04 13.50 0.41
CA ALA A 205 7.66 12.32 -0.16
C ALA A 205 8.33 11.52 0.98
N ARG A 206 8.03 10.25 1.07
CA ARG A 206 8.73 9.35 2.00
C ARG A 206 10.14 9.16 1.47
N SER A 207 11.13 9.32 2.32
CA SER A 207 12.52 9.16 1.94
C SER A 207 13.29 8.26 2.89
N HIS A 208 14.21 7.49 2.32
CA HIS A 208 15.14 6.66 3.08
C HIS A 208 16.56 6.86 2.55
N SER A 209 17.53 6.90 3.47
CA SER A 209 18.93 6.99 3.10
C SER A 209 19.41 5.69 2.44
N LEU A 210 20.15 5.80 1.34
CA LEU A 210 20.82 4.64 0.72
C LEU A 210 21.80 3.97 1.68
N ALA A 211 22.44 4.74 2.55
CA ALA A 211 23.35 4.21 3.55
C ALA A 211 22.69 3.28 4.58
N GLY A 212 21.36 3.37 4.72
CA GLY A 212 20.58 2.50 5.58
C GLY A 212 20.08 1.22 4.88
N ILE A 213 20.27 1.08 3.58
CA ILE A 213 19.84 -0.13 2.86
C ILE A 213 20.81 -1.26 3.19
N TRP A 214 20.26 -2.39 3.62
CA TRP A 214 21.03 -3.59 3.86
C TRP A 214 20.68 -4.75 2.93
N ALA A 215 19.44 -4.78 2.38
CA ALA A 215 19.04 -5.79 1.41
C ALA A 215 18.05 -5.20 0.37
N VAL A 216 18.11 -5.75 -0.82
CA VAL A 216 17.18 -5.45 -1.91
C VAL A 216 16.78 -6.77 -2.56
N LEU A 217 15.48 -7.06 -2.63
CA LEU A 217 14.94 -8.30 -3.16
C LEU A 217 14.02 -8.04 -4.36
N ARG A 218 14.23 -8.80 -5.44
CA ARG A 218 13.26 -8.87 -6.52
C ARG A 218 12.02 -9.61 -6.04
N ARG A 219 10.84 -9.03 -6.28
CA ARG A 219 9.56 -9.58 -5.86
C ARG A 219 8.61 -9.75 -7.04
N ARG A 220 7.58 -10.54 -6.82
CA ARG A 220 6.43 -10.61 -7.70
C ARG A 220 5.30 -9.77 -7.10
N CYS A 221 4.70 -8.90 -7.90
CA CYS A 221 3.45 -8.22 -7.56
C CYS A 221 2.36 -8.74 -8.50
N ALA A 222 1.27 -9.26 -7.96
CA ALA A 222 0.19 -9.88 -8.75
C ALA A 222 0.71 -10.89 -9.79
N LEU A 223 1.64 -11.77 -9.38
CA LEU A 223 2.32 -12.80 -10.18
C LEU A 223 3.27 -12.27 -11.28
N ARG A 224 3.42 -10.95 -11.44
CA ARG A 224 4.34 -10.35 -12.40
C ARG A 224 5.69 -10.03 -11.75
N GLN A 225 6.76 -10.11 -12.50
CA GLN A 225 8.14 -9.83 -12.07
C GLN A 225 8.42 -8.31 -12.01
N THR A 226 7.56 -7.55 -11.32
CA THR A 226 7.60 -6.08 -11.28
C THR A 226 7.93 -5.52 -9.91
N GLY A 227 8.00 -6.36 -8.89
CA GLY A 227 8.22 -5.96 -7.51
C GLY A 227 9.70 -5.78 -7.15
N LEU A 228 9.97 -4.79 -6.32
CA LEU A 228 11.26 -4.51 -5.70
C LEU A 228 11.04 -4.21 -4.23
N GLU A 229 11.58 -5.04 -3.35
CA GLU A 229 11.51 -4.81 -1.90
C GLU A 229 12.88 -4.38 -1.38
N VAL A 230 12.90 -3.24 -0.72
CA VAL A 230 14.09 -2.61 -0.16
C VAL A 230 13.99 -2.64 1.35
N PHE A 231 14.99 -3.22 2.01
CA PHE A 231 15.07 -3.36 3.46
C PHE A 231 16.06 -2.35 4.02
N PHE A 232 15.66 -1.73 5.12
CA PHE A 232 16.46 -0.71 5.80
C PHE A 232 16.88 -1.20 7.17
N LYS A 233 18.06 -0.77 7.64
CA LYS A 233 18.50 -1.00 9.02
C LYS A 233 17.50 -0.37 9.98
N ALA A 234 17.12 -1.09 11.02
CA ALA A 234 16.32 -0.52 12.09
C ALA A 234 17.06 0.69 12.69
N ARG A 235 16.35 1.79 12.94
CA ARG A 235 16.89 2.91 13.72
C ARG A 235 16.95 2.46 15.19
N GLY A 236 18.05 1.83 15.59
CA GLY A 236 18.41 1.68 16.98
C GLY A 236 19.22 2.90 17.42
N ASP A 237 18.99 3.39 18.63
CA ASP A 237 19.92 4.29 19.29
C ASP A 237 21.30 3.63 19.30
N ALA A 238 22.33 4.44 19.07
CA ALA A 238 23.70 4.01 18.87
C ALA A 238 24.14 2.97 19.93
N GLY A 239 24.27 1.71 19.53
CA GLY A 239 24.93 0.71 20.35
C GLY A 239 24.64 -0.75 20.02
N ASP A 240 23.39 -1.13 19.71
CA ASP A 240 23.02 -2.53 19.59
C ASP A 240 22.19 -2.82 18.32
N ALA A 241 22.69 -2.45 17.15
CA ALA A 241 22.18 -3.04 15.92
C ALA A 241 22.78 -4.45 15.81
N ASP A 242 22.06 -5.41 16.32
CA ASP A 242 22.32 -6.84 16.10
C ASP A 242 22.38 -7.06 14.58
N GLU A 243 23.59 -7.31 14.04
CA GLU A 243 23.83 -7.45 12.60
C GLU A 243 23.05 -8.58 11.91
N GLY A 244 22.21 -9.28 12.65
CA GLY A 244 21.46 -10.47 12.23
C GLY A 244 19.96 -10.33 12.14
N THR A 245 19.33 -9.23 12.57
CA THR A 245 17.87 -9.15 12.66
C THR A 245 17.24 -8.77 11.33
N PHE A 246 16.54 -9.72 10.68
CA PHE A 246 15.78 -9.53 9.44
C PHE A 246 14.55 -8.62 9.58
N LEU A 247 14.21 -8.20 10.78
CA LEU A 247 13.01 -7.42 11.13
C LEU A 247 13.13 -5.92 10.89
N GLY A 248 14.04 -5.47 10.02
CA GLY A 248 14.11 -4.07 9.61
C GLY A 248 12.89 -3.64 8.79
N PRO A 249 12.55 -2.34 8.81
CA PRO A 249 11.50 -1.80 7.97
C PRO A 249 11.82 -2.05 6.50
N SER A 250 10.80 -2.43 5.71
CA SER A 250 10.94 -2.59 4.26
C SER A 250 9.89 -1.79 3.51
N VAL A 251 10.20 -1.47 2.26
CA VAL A 251 9.29 -0.87 1.30
C VAL A 251 9.21 -1.78 0.09
N LEU A 252 8.00 -2.21 -0.25
CA LEU A 252 7.74 -2.97 -1.48
C LEU A 252 7.21 -2.01 -2.54
N LEU A 253 7.93 -1.91 -3.64
CA LEU A 253 7.62 -1.07 -4.79
C LEU A 253 7.25 -1.94 -5.99
N GLU A 254 6.15 -1.62 -6.65
CA GLU A 254 5.78 -2.21 -7.93
C GLU A 254 6.12 -1.23 -9.05
N LEU A 255 7.01 -1.61 -9.97
CA LEU A 255 7.33 -0.90 -11.21
C LEU A 255 6.38 -1.39 -12.32
N ARG A 256 6.35 -0.72 -13.47
CA ARG A 256 5.47 -1.08 -14.59
C ARG A 256 5.86 -2.37 -15.28
N SER A 257 7.16 -2.57 -15.42
CA SER A 257 7.72 -3.70 -16.14
C SER A 257 8.95 -4.27 -15.43
N GLU A 258 9.31 -5.48 -15.81
CA GLU A 258 10.55 -6.09 -15.37
C GLU A 258 11.78 -5.27 -15.79
N SER A 259 11.76 -4.70 -17.00
CA SER A 259 12.85 -3.84 -17.50
C SER A 259 13.03 -2.58 -16.68
N GLU A 260 11.94 -1.90 -16.28
CA GLU A 260 12.01 -0.74 -15.38
C GLU A 260 12.51 -1.13 -13.99
N ARG A 261 12.08 -2.27 -13.46
CA ARG A 261 12.61 -2.79 -12.21
C ARG A 261 14.12 -2.99 -12.28
N GLU A 262 14.62 -3.65 -13.34
CA GLU A 262 16.05 -3.87 -13.51
C GLU A 262 16.82 -2.55 -13.67
N ALA A 263 16.29 -1.59 -14.42
CA ALA A 263 16.89 -0.27 -14.53
C ALA A 263 16.96 0.45 -13.16
N CYS A 264 15.92 0.34 -12.33
CA CYS A 264 15.92 0.85 -10.97
C CYS A 264 16.98 0.17 -10.10
N VAL A 265 17.09 -1.15 -10.18
CA VAL A 265 18.09 -1.95 -9.46
C VAL A 265 19.50 -1.53 -9.84
N GLN A 266 19.79 -1.40 -11.14
CA GLN A 266 21.10 -0.97 -11.62
C GLN A 266 21.43 0.46 -11.16
N ALA A 267 20.49 1.39 -11.24
CA ALA A 267 20.67 2.76 -10.74
C ALA A 267 20.94 2.78 -9.23
N MET A 268 20.23 1.94 -8.46
CA MET A 268 20.41 1.82 -7.01
C MET A 268 21.80 1.30 -6.66
N PHE A 269 22.29 0.28 -7.35
CA PHE A 269 23.66 -0.23 -7.12
C PHE A 269 24.73 0.77 -7.51
N GLY A 270 24.54 1.50 -8.62
CA GLY A 270 25.43 2.59 -8.99
C GLY A 270 25.51 3.67 -7.90
N ALA A 271 24.37 4.07 -7.37
CA ALA A 271 24.29 5.07 -6.29
C ALA A 271 24.91 4.55 -4.96
N LEU A 272 24.68 3.29 -4.62
CA LEU A 272 25.28 2.65 -3.44
C LEU A 272 26.79 2.57 -3.55
N ALA A 273 27.33 2.17 -4.70
CA ALA A 273 28.78 2.12 -4.96
C ALA A 273 29.40 3.52 -4.87
N ALA A 274 28.77 4.54 -5.47
CA ALA A 274 29.23 5.92 -5.37
C ALA A 274 29.20 6.47 -3.93
N THR A 275 28.22 6.05 -3.14
CA THR A 275 28.10 6.44 -1.72
C THR A 275 29.21 5.81 -0.88
N ALA A 276 29.54 4.55 -1.12
CA ALA A 276 30.64 3.85 -0.45
C ALA A 276 32.01 4.51 -0.75
N LEU A 277 32.27 4.84 -2.02
CA LEU A 277 33.48 5.55 -2.42
C LEU A 277 33.63 6.92 -1.75
N ARG A 278 32.53 7.68 -1.58
CA ARG A 278 32.56 9.00 -0.91
C ARG A 278 32.86 8.92 0.59
N ARG A 279 32.54 7.82 1.25
CA ARG A 279 32.83 7.64 2.69
C ARG A 279 34.27 7.31 2.99
N GLY A 280 35.09 7.05 2.02
CA GLY A 280 36.47 6.65 2.22
C GLY A 280 36.62 5.30 2.90
N ASP A 281 35.58 4.52 2.96
CA ASP A 281 35.59 3.15 3.43
C ASP A 281 36.32 2.28 2.37
N GLY A 282 37.62 2.50 2.29
CA GLY A 282 38.54 1.70 1.47
C GLY A 282 38.74 0.29 2.02
N ASP A 283 38.09 -0.07 3.11
CA ASP A 283 38.03 -1.44 3.58
C ASP A 283 36.92 -2.16 2.80
N ASP A 284 37.32 -2.98 1.82
CA ASP A 284 36.50 -3.89 1.04
C ASP A 284 35.51 -4.72 1.87
N LYS A 285 35.74 -4.84 3.18
CA LYS A 285 34.88 -5.59 4.10
C LYS A 285 33.59 -4.88 4.47
N ALA A 286 33.57 -3.54 4.58
CA ALA A 286 32.33 -2.78 4.90
C ALA A 286 31.40 -2.69 3.69
N ILE A 287 31.95 -2.57 2.49
CA ILE A 287 31.19 -2.64 1.23
C ILE A 287 30.66 -4.06 0.99
N THR A 288 31.47 -5.07 1.35
CA THR A 288 31.13 -6.48 1.18
C THR A 288 30.08 -6.99 2.18
N GLY A 289 30.01 -6.45 3.41
CA GLY A 289 29.05 -6.96 4.42
C GLY A 289 27.58 -6.68 4.09
N GLY A 290 27.22 -5.44 3.76
CA GLY A 290 25.83 -5.05 3.50
C GLY A 290 25.43 -5.11 2.02
N ALA A 291 26.24 -4.54 1.13
CA ALA A 291 25.92 -4.48 -0.31
C ALA A 291 26.15 -5.81 -1.01
N VAL A 292 27.12 -6.62 -0.60
CA VAL A 292 27.33 -7.97 -1.15
C VAL A 292 26.31 -8.95 -0.62
N ALA A 293 25.86 -8.84 0.64
CA ALA A 293 24.71 -9.59 1.12
C ALA A 293 23.44 -9.19 0.34
N GLY A 294 23.22 -7.89 0.08
CA GLY A 294 22.14 -7.40 -0.77
C GLY A 294 22.23 -7.91 -2.21
N SER A 295 23.41 -7.89 -2.82
CA SER A 295 23.65 -8.42 -4.16
C SER A 295 23.46 -9.96 -4.22
N ALA A 296 23.89 -10.68 -3.20
CA ALA A 296 23.68 -12.12 -3.10
C ALA A 296 22.18 -12.47 -2.97
N LEU A 297 21.42 -11.67 -2.20
CA LEU A 297 19.97 -11.80 -2.07
C LEU A 297 19.26 -11.51 -3.40
N LEU A 298 19.69 -10.47 -4.13
CA LEU A 298 19.11 -10.06 -5.41
C LEU A 298 19.27 -11.11 -6.50
N GLU A 299 20.42 -11.74 -6.55
CA GLU A 299 20.73 -12.71 -7.60
C GLU A 299 20.13 -14.09 -7.33
N GLY A 300 19.38 -14.26 -6.22
CA GLY A 300 18.81 -15.55 -5.82
C GLY A 300 19.87 -16.61 -5.59
N LYS A 301 21.11 -16.20 -5.27
CA LYS A 301 22.20 -17.13 -5.02
C LYS A 301 21.87 -17.98 -3.80
N ILE A 302 21.87 -19.27 -3.99
CA ILE A 302 21.66 -20.32 -2.99
C ILE A 302 22.62 -20.12 -1.79
N GLY A 303 23.81 -19.53 -2.03
CA GLY A 303 24.86 -19.37 -1.02
C GLY A 303 24.48 -18.53 0.22
N TRP A 304 23.63 -17.52 0.11
CA TRP A 304 23.25 -16.76 1.31
C TRP A 304 22.32 -17.55 2.23
N LEU A 305 21.41 -18.34 1.67
CA LEU A 305 20.51 -19.19 2.45
C LEU A 305 21.29 -20.29 3.17
N GLU A 306 22.30 -20.85 2.50
CA GLU A 306 23.23 -21.82 3.10
C GLU A 306 24.04 -21.19 4.23
N ALA A 307 24.55 -19.97 4.04
CA ALA A 307 25.27 -19.23 5.07
C ALA A 307 24.37 -18.90 6.26
N THR A 308 23.12 -18.47 6.01
CA THR A 308 22.13 -18.19 7.06
C THR A 308 21.76 -19.47 7.80
N THR A 309 21.57 -20.58 7.10
CA THR A 309 21.31 -21.91 7.69
C THR A 309 22.47 -22.34 8.57
N ALA A 310 23.72 -22.15 8.12
CA ALA A 310 24.90 -22.46 8.90
C ALA A 310 25.02 -21.54 10.14
N ALA A 311 24.67 -20.26 10.05
CA ALA A 311 24.64 -19.33 11.17
C ALA A 311 23.56 -19.73 12.19
N TRP A 312 22.36 -20.08 11.73
CA TRP A 312 21.29 -20.59 12.58
C TRP A 312 21.69 -21.88 13.33
N ARG A 313 22.31 -22.84 12.63
CA ARG A 313 22.81 -24.06 13.27
C ARG A 313 23.85 -23.82 14.36
N ARG A 314 24.60 -22.72 14.26
CA ARG A 314 25.58 -22.30 15.29
C ARG A 314 24.94 -21.44 16.41
N GLY A 315 23.62 -21.16 16.33
CA GLY A 315 22.94 -20.32 17.30
C GLY A 315 23.20 -18.80 17.11
N ALA A 316 23.83 -18.39 16.00
CA ALA A 316 24.08 -17.00 15.69
C ALA A 316 22.86 -16.26 15.09
N VAL A 317 21.84 -16.99 14.68
CA VAL A 317 20.56 -16.49 14.18
C VAL A 317 19.44 -17.15 14.95
N SER A 318 18.45 -16.37 15.40
CA SER A 318 17.31 -16.88 16.12
C SER A 318 16.40 -17.75 15.24
N ASN A 319 15.56 -18.59 15.86
CA ASN A 319 14.57 -19.38 15.11
C ASN A 319 13.60 -18.48 14.32
N LEU A 320 13.15 -17.38 14.92
CA LEU A 320 12.24 -16.44 14.26
C LEU A 320 12.90 -15.80 13.05
N ASP A 321 14.10 -15.26 13.21
CA ASP A 321 14.83 -14.61 12.10
C ASP A 321 15.11 -15.61 10.99
N TYR A 322 15.52 -16.84 11.33
CA TYR A 322 15.73 -17.88 10.32
C TYR A 322 14.45 -18.20 9.53
N LEU A 323 13.30 -18.30 10.20
CA LEU A 323 12.01 -18.48 9.53
C LEU A 323 11.65 -17.31 8.62
N LEU A 324 11.95 -16.08 9.05
CA LEU A 324 11.75 -14.89 8.21
C LEU A 324 12.67 -14.87 6.99
N TYR A 325 13.91 -15.32 7.13
CA TYR A 325 14.83 -15.52 6.01
C TYR A 325 14.30 -16.55 5.01
N LEU A 326 13.77 -17.66 5.49
CA LEU A 326 13.16 -18.68 4.63
C LEU A 326 11.93 -18.13 3.88
N ASN A 327 11.09 -17.36 4.56
CA ASN A 327 9.93 -16.70 3.96
C ASN A 327 10.38 -15.68 2.90
N ALA A 328 11.38 -14.87 3.20
CA ALA A 328 11.92 -13.92 2.24
C ALA A 328 12.50 -14.60 1.00
N ALA A 329 13.23 -15.70 1.17
CA ALA A 329 13.72 -16.52 0.05
C ALA A 329 12.58 -17.09 -0.79
N ALA A 330 11.46 -17.43 -0.17
CA ALA A 330 10.24 -17.89 -0.85
C ALA A 330 9.40 -16.74 -1.47
N GLY A 331 9.88 -15.50 -1.45
CA GLY A 331 9.18 -14.35 -2.00
C GLY A 331 8.07 -13.79 -1.11
N ARG A 332 8.06 -14.11 0.18
CA ARG A 332 7.05 -13.69 1.17
C ARG A 332 7.55 -12.53 2.02
N GLY A 333 6.64 -11.65 2.41
CA GLY A 333 6.95 -10.48 3.25
C GLY A 333 5.69 -9.87 3.84
N PHE A 334 5.84 -8.87 4.72
CA PHE A 334 4.74 -8.23 5.43
C PHE A 334 4.06 -7.10 4.63
N ASN A 335 4.50 -6.83 3.41
CA ASN A 335 3.92 -5.76 2.59
C ASN A 335 2.79 -6.24 1.67
N ASP A 336 2.70 -7.55 1.38
CA ASP A 336 1.70 -8.13 0.49
C ASP A 336 0.94 -9.25 1.20
N LEU A 337 -0.36 -9.05 1.46
CA LEU A 337 -1.22 -10.06 2.09
C LEU A 337 -1.31 -11.35 1.29
N THR A 338 -1.15 -11.29 -0.05
CA THR A 338 -1.20 -12.49 -0.91
C THR A 338 0.08 -13.32 -0.80
N GLN A 339 1.14 -12.73 -0.28
CA GLN A 339 2.45 -13.32 -0.05
C GLN A 339 2.90 -13.16 1.41
N TRP A 340 1.94 -13.27 2.34
CA TRP A 340 2.22 -13.13 3.77
C TRP A 340 3.16 -14.23 4.27
N PRO A 341 4.04 -13.93 5.24
CA PRO A 341 4.93 -14.93 5.80
C PRO A 341 4.17 -16.13 6.38
N VAL A 342 4.69 -17.32 6.17
CA VAL A 342 4.15 -18.55 6.71
C VAL A 342 5.02 -18.99 7.88
N MET A 343 4.40 -19.22 9.03
CA MET A 343 5.06 -19.72 10.22
C MET A 343 4.63 -21.15 10.54
N PRO A 344 5.49 -21.95 11.15
CA PRO A 344 5.11 -23.27 11.61
C PRO A 344 3.94 -23.19 12.60
N TRP A 345 3.04 -24.14 12.52
CA TRP A 345 1.99 -24.29 13.53
C TRP A 345 2.58 -24.87 14.81
N VAL A 346 2.85 -24.03 15.80
CA VAL A 346 3.57 -24.39 17.02
C VAL A 346 2.61 -24.74 18.17
N LEU A 347 1.53 -23.97 18.31
CA LEU A 347 0.58 -24.14 19.42
C LEU A 347 -0.37 -25.32 19.19
N ARG A 348 -0.71 -25.99 20.29
CA ARG A 348 -1.72 -27.04 20.37
C ARG A 348 -2.98 -26.56 21.06
N ASP A 349 -2.84 -25.74 22.11
CA ASP A 349 -3.97 -25.22 22.88
C ASP A 349 -4.54 -23.95 22.24
N TYR A 350 -5.80 -24.04 21.79
CA TYR A 350 -6.59 -22.94 21.22
C TYR A 350 -7.90 -22.74 22.00
N ARG A 351 -8.00 -23.30 23.22
CA ARG A 351 -9.23 -23.26 24.02
C ARG A 351 -9.07 -22.53 25.34
N SER A 352 -7.89 -22.51 25.89
CA SER A 352 -7.60 -21.81 27.15
C SER A 352 -7.68 -20.31 26.97
N GLU A 353 -8.31 -19.60 27.90
CA GLU A 353 -8.39 -18.13 27.88
C GLU A 353 -7.01 -17.48 28.03
N THR A 354 -6.10 -18.14 28.76
CA THR A 354 -4.71 -17.72 28.95
C THR A 354 -3.76 -18.86 28.64
N LEU A 355 -2.69 -18.60 27.92
CA LEU A 355 -1.66 -19.59 27.60
C LEU A 355 -0.47 -19.46 28.56
N ASN A 356 -0.15 -20.52 29.26
CA ASN A 356 1.12 -20.62 29.97
C ASN A 356 2.19 -21.15 29.03
N LEU A 357 3.05 -20.28 28.52
CA LEU A 357 4.08 -20.62 27.52
C LEU A 357 5.21 -21.49 28.10
N ASP A 358 5.31 -21.63 29.42
CA ASP A 358 6.27 -22.52 30.09
C ASP A 358 5.73 -23.97 30.21
N ASP A 359 4.44 -24.17 29.90
CA ASP A 359 3.83 -25.52 29.94
C ASP A 359 4.03 -26.22 28.58
N PRO A 360 4.78 -27.34 28.51
CA PRO A 360 4.95 -28.12 27.29
C PRO A 360 3.63 -28.60 26.65
N ALA A 361 2.56 -28.74 27.43
CA ALA A 361 1.25 -29.19 26.93
C ALA A 361 0.59 -28.18 25.98
N VAL A 362 1.00 -26.90 26.03
CA VAL A 362 0.53 -25.83 25.14
C VAL A 362 1.05 -26.00 23.73
N TYR A 363 2.17 -26.71 23.57
CA TYR A 363 2.85 -26.87 22.29
C TYR A 363 2.53 -28.20 21.61
N ARG A 364 2.56 -28.16 20.30
CA ARG A 364 2.50 -29.34 19.43
C ARG A 364 3.87 -30.03 19.40
N ASP A 365 3.88 -31.35 19.30
CA ASP A 365 5.09 -32.10 18.99
C ASP A 365 5.59 -31.73 17.56
N LEU A 366 6.64 -30.91 17.50
CA LEU A 366 7.21 -30.45 16.23
C LEU A 366 8.08 -31.52 15.53
N ALA A 367 8.39 -32.62 16.21
CA ALA A 367 9.10 -33.77 15.60
C ALA A 367 8.17 -34.55 14.64
N ARG A 368 6.86 -34.33 14.74
CA ARG A 368 5.86 -35.02 13.91
C ARG A 368 5.12 -34.04 12.97
N PRO A 369 4.86 -34.40 11.71
CA PRO A 369 3.94 -33.66 10.85
C PRO A 369 2.55 -33.57 11.47
N VAL A 370 1.78 -32.51 11.16
CA VAL A 370 0.42 -32.29 11.71
C VAL A 370 -0.49 -33.51 11.50
N GLY A 371 -0.43 -34.16 10.34
CA GLY A 371 -1.24 -35.35 10.05
C GLY A 371 -0.81 -36.62 10.81
N ALA A 372 0.34 -36.60 11.49
CA ALA A 372 0.90 -37.75 12.25
C ALA A 372 0.82 -37.57 13.78
N LEU A 373 0.12 -36.53 14.26
CA LEU A 373 -0.04 -36.28 15.70
C LEU A 373 -1.04 -37.24 16.36
N ASP A 374 -2.06 -37.63 15.61
CA ASP A 374 -3.06 -38.61 15.99
C ASP A 374 -2.71 -39.99 15.46
N GLU A 375 -2.62 -41.01 16.35
CA GLU A 375 -2.14 -42.34 15.98
C GLU A 375 -3.15 -43.10 15.07
N GLU A 376 -4.46 -42.91 15.21
CA GLU A 376 -5.47 -43.56 14.38
C GLU A 376 -5.42 -42.96 12.95
N ARG A 377 -5.31 -41.63 12.88
CA ARG A 377 -5.13 -40.94 11.61
C ARG A 377 -3.82 -41.33 10.94
N LEU A 378 -2.75 -41.47 11.68
CA LEU A 378 -1.47 -41.89 11.15
C LEU A 378 -1.54 -43.31 10.57
N ALA A 379 -2.22 -44.24 11.27
CA ALA A 379 -2.44 -45.61 10.80
C ALA A 379 -3.23 -45.60 9.46
N THR A 380 -4.30 -44.81 9.42
CA THR A 380 -5.12 -44.62 8.18
C THR A 380 -4.29 -44.08 7.03
N LEU A 381 -3.46 -43.06 7.26
CA LEU A 381 -2.61 -42.44 6.23
C LEU A 381 -1.52 -43.42 5.76
N ARG A 382 -0.94 -44.20 6.64
CA ARG A 382 0.05 -45.26 6.32
C ARG A 382 -0.57 -46.32 5.43
N GLU A 383 -1.76 -46.78 5.76
CA GLU A 383 -2.46 -47.79 4.95
C GLU A 383 -2.83 -47.23 3.58
N ARG A 384 -3.33 -45.98 3.51
CA ARG A 384 -3.61 -45.30 2.24
C ARG A 384 -2.34 -45.19 1.38
N MET A 385 -1.23 -44.78 1.96
CA MET A 385 0.05 -44.69 1.27
C MET A 385 0.50 -46.06 0.71
N ARG A 386 0.30 -47.15 1.48
CA ARG A 386 0.57 -48.49 1.06
C ARG A 386 -0.28 -48.89 -0.16
N GLN A 387 -1.55 -48.61 -0.13
CA GLN A 387 -2.49 -48.88 -1.23
C GLN A 387 -2.12 -48.07 -2.49
N MET A 388 -1.76 -46.80 -2.36
CA MET A 388 -1.32 -45.95 -3.46
C MET A 388 -0.03 -46.49 -4.12
N LYS A 389 0.92 -46.94 -3.31
CA LYS A 389 2.14 -47.60 -3.85
C LYS A 389 1.81 -48.85 -4.59
N LEU A 390 0.90 -49.69 -4.08
CA LEU A 390 0.45 -50.91 -4.79
C LEU A 390 -0.25 -50.57 -6.12
N ALA A 391 -1.04 -49.50 -6.15
CA ALA A 391 -1.70 -49.02 -7.36
C ALA A 391 -0.81 -48.21 -8.30
N LYS A 392 0.49 -48.05 -8.00
CA LYS A 392 1.45 -47.22 -8.74
C LYS A 392 0.98 -45.75 -8.90
N MET A 393 0.21 -45.27 -7.96
CA MET A 393 -0.24 -43.85 -7.90
C MET A 393 0.84 -43.01 -7.19
N PRO A 394 1.10 -41.77 -7.65
CA PRO A 394 2.00 -40.86 -6.92
C PRO A 394 1.42 -40.55 -5.52
N PRO A 395 2.27 -40.50 -4.51
CA PRO A 395 1.83 -40.04 -3.17
C PRO A 395 1.45 -38.55 -3.23
N TYR A 396 0.36 -38.22 -2.56
CA TYR A 396 -0.02 -36.82 -2.31
C TYR A 396 0.78 -36.26 -1.14
#